data_bb2a920edb61cc4502d2600790d261f6
#
_entry.id   bb2a920edb61cc4502d2600790d261f6
#
_cell.length_a   1.000
_cell.length_b   1.000
_cell.length_c   1.000
_cell.angle_alpha   90.00
_cell.angle_beta   90.00
_cell.angle_gamma   90.00
#
_symmetry.space_group_name_H-M   'P 1'
#
loop_
_entity.id
_entity.type
_entity.pdbx_description
1 polymer ?
#
loop_
_entity_poly.entity_id
_entity_poly.type
_entity_poly.pdbx_seq_one_letter_code
_entity_poly.pdbx_strand_id
1 'polypeptide(L)'
;GETQLWRIANIGYGIFYDLQLDGAGFTIVGQDGVPSTAPAQANHLLMPPGRRFDVLVTAGAPGSTTLRTLAYSNGGATADQYPDTALMNVDVRQGNESTAGGPSGMTASPQIAGPLPGAHPDLSGEPVARSRSVVLHDDGGNNFWINGKLYDMTPTFTEPAVLGTVEEWTLTNTSGQNHPFHLHTAPFQVLSVNGAAPPSVDYMDGVTVPYAVNGVAGKVVIRMRFTDFTGQWMFHCHIAGHEDNGMMGSVPVVAASGTG
;
A
#
# COMPACT_ATOMS: atom_id res chain seq x y z
N GLY A 1 10.55 -26.77 -6.74
CA GLY A 1 9.84 -26.94 -5.46
C GLY A 1 10.43 -26.12 -4.31
N GLU A 2 11.55 -25.40 -4.53
CA GLU A 2 12.07 -24.46 -3.55
C GLU A 2 11.11 -23.29 -3.37
N THR A 3 10.83 -22.88 -2.12
CA THR A 3 10.06 -21.70 -1.81
C THR A 3 10.99 -20.61 -1.28
N GLN A 4 10.93 -19.43 -1.88
CA GLN A 4 11.73 -18.26 -1.52
C GLN A 4 10.84 -17.14 -1.01
N LEU A 5 11.34 -16.37 -0.04
CA LEU A 5 10.76 -15.09 0.36
C LEU A 5 11.33 -13.99 -0.55
N TRP A 6 10.46 -13.38 -1.34
CA TRP A 6 10.81 -12.20 -2.13
C TRP A 6 10.29 -10.94 -1.45
N ARG A 7 11.17 -9.97 -1.31
CA ARG A 7 10.82 -8.62 -0.87
C ARG A 7 10.86 -7.70 -2.07
N ILE A 8 9.71 -7.21 -2.47
CA ILE A 8 9.54 -6.43 -3.69
C ILE A 8 9.11 -5.02 -3.28
N ALA A 9 9.78 -4.00 -3.80
CA ALA A 9 9.47 -2.61 -3.52
C ALA A 9 9.41 -1.80 -4.82
N ASN A 10 8.36 -1.00 -4.98
CA ASN A 10 8.31 0.03 -6.01
C ASN A 10 8.85 1.33 -5.44
N ILE A 11 10.11 1.64 -5.75
CA ILE A 11 10.80 2.89 -5.35
C ILE A 11 10.85 3.90 -6.51
N GLY A 12 10.03 3.69 -7.55
CA GLY A 12 9.97 4.55 -8.72
C GLY A 12 9.28 5.88 -8.44
N TYR A 13 9.61 6.89 -9.26
CA TYR A 13 9.11 8.25 -9.15
C TYR A 13 7.57 8.37 -9.27
N GLY A 14 6.93 7.59 -10.15
CA GLY A 14 5.47 7.71 -10.38
C GLY A 14 4.85 6.54 -11.13
N ILE A 15 5.64 5.53 -11.53
CA ILE A 15 5.16 4.42 -12.34
C ILE A 15 4.45 3.37 -11.48
N PHE A 16 3.29 2.93 -11.93
CA PHE A 16 2.60 1.75 -11.39
C PHE A 16 3.10 0.49 -12.10
N TYR A 17 3.33 -0.55 -11.34
CA TYR A 17 3.62 -1.90 -11.86
C TYR A 17 2.50 -2.84 -11.43
N ASP A 18 2.00 -3.66 -12.34
CA ASP A 18 1.10 -4.78 -12.02
C ASP A 18 1.87 -6.08 -12.29
N LEU A 19 2.63 -6.51 -11.28
CA LEU A 19 3.61 -7.59 -11.43
C LEU A 19 2.94 -8.94 -11.55
N GLN A 20 3.36 -9.72 -12.54
CA GLN A 20 2.99 -11.12 -12.74
C GLN A 20 4.23 -11.95 -13.02
N LEU A 21 4.29 -13.12 -12.40
CA LEU A 21 5.29 -14.16 -12.75
C LEU A 21 4.60 -15.23 -13.59
N ASP A 22 5.03 -15.38 -14.84
CA ASP A 22 4.40 -16.30 -15.80
C ASP A 22 4.41 -17.74 -15.25
N GLY A 23 3.22 -18.35 -15.17
CA GLY A 23 3.06 -19.74 -14.70
C GLY A 23 3.20 -19.95 -13.18
N ALA A 24 3.32 -18.88 -12.38
CA ALA A 24 3.37 -18.96 -10.92
C ALA A 24 2.54 -17.85 -10.27
N GLY A 25 2.18 -18.06 -9.01
CA GLY A 25 1.49 -17.06 -8.19
C GLY A 25 2.37 -16.59 -7.02
N PHE A 26 1.85 -15.65 -6.28
CA PHE A 26 2.44 -15.10 -5.08
C PHE A 26 1.61 -15.49 -3.85
N THR A 27 2.26 -15.83 -2.75
CA THR A 27 1.60 -15.89 -1.44
C THR A 27 2.05 -14.67 -0.65
N ILE A 28 1.17 -13.69 -0.50
CA ILE A 28 1.45 -12.46 0.25
C ILE A 28 1.50 -12.82 1.73
N VAL A 29 2.59 -12.46 2.41
CA VAL A 29 2.79 -12.67 3.85
C VAL A 29 3.04 -11.36 4.59
N GLY A 30 3.20 -10.26 3.88
CA GLY A 30 3.33 -8.91 4.44
C GLY A 30 3.24 -7.85 3.34
N GLN A 31 2.88 -6.66 3.74
CA GLN A 31 2.86 -5.48 2.87
C GLN A 31 3.24 -4.23 3.67
N ASP A 32 3.95 -3.32 3.02
CA ASP A 32 4.39 -2.03 3.56
C ASP A 32 5.11 -2.15 4.93
N GLY A 33 5.84 -3.27 5.12
CA GLY A 33 6.58 -3.54 6.36
C GLY A 33 5.73 -4.14 7.48
N VAL A 34 4.47 -4.44 7.24
CA VAL A 34 3.55 -5.05 8.22
C VAL A 34 3.26 -6.49 7.82
N PRO A 35 3.39 -7.46 8.73
CA PRO A 35 2.94 -8.83 8.48
C PRO A 35 1.44 -8.91 8.24
N SER A 36 1.02 -9.71 7.26
CA SER A 36 -0.40 -9.94 6.99
C SER A 36 -1.09 -10.67 8.14
N THR A 37 -2.37 -10.41 8.36
CA THR A 37 -3.17 -11.15 9.33
C THR A 37 -3.35 -12.62 8.95
N ALA A 38 -3.34 -12.91 7.65
CA ALA A 38 -3.29 -14.25 7.08
C ALA A 38 -2.61 -14.22 5.72
N PRO A 39 -1.92 -15.30 5.29
CA PRO A 39 -1.38 -15.39 3.94
C PRO A 39 -2.48 -15.31 2.89
N ALA A 40 -2.26 -14.53 1.83
CA ALA A 40 -3.21 -14.35 0.74
C ALA A 40 -2.59 -14.77 -0.60
N GLN A 41 -3.35 -15.51 -1.42
CA GLN A 41 -2.91 -15.91 -2.76
C GLN A 41 -3.21 -14.79 -3.75
N ALA A 42 -2.24 -14.48 -4.60
CA ALA A 42 -2.38 -13.50 -5.67
C ALA A 42 -1.72 -13.99 -6.96
N ASN A 43 -2.38 -13.76 -8.09
CA ASN A 43 -1.79 -14.05 -9.40
C ASN A 43 -0.95 -12.89 -9.92
N HIS A 44 -1.20 -11.69 -9.43
CA HIS A 44 -0.46 -10.48 -9.75
C HIS A 44 -0.45 -9.52 -8.55
N LEU A 45 0.48 -8.57 -8.55
CA LEU A 45 0.68 -7.60 -7.47
C LEU A 45 0.64 -6.20 -8.06
N LEU A 46 -0.44 -5.46 -7.82
CA LEU A 46 -0.47 -4.04 -8.18
C LEU A 46 0.39 -3.25 -7.19
N MET A 47 1.44 -2.62 -7.73
CA MET A 47 2.44 -1.87 -6.98
C MET A 47 2.45 -0.40 -7.39
N PRO A 48 1.61 0.45 -6.82
CA PRO A 48 1.77 1.90 -6.93
C PRO A 48 3.12 2.33 -6.35
N PRO A 49 3.61 3.55 -6.66
CA PRO A 49 4.79 4.10 -6.01
C PRO A 49 4.70 3.98 -4.48
N GLY A 50 5.80 3.60 -3.83
CA GLY A 50 5.89 3.38 -2.39
C GLY A 50 5.42 2.02 -1.88
N ARG A 51 4.70 1.24 -2.67
CA ARG A 51 4.22 -0.09 -2.27
C ARG A 51 5.37 -1.08 -2.10
N ARG A 52 5.31 -1.87 -1.03
CA ARG A 52 6.21 -2.99 -0.77
C ARG A 52 5.40 -4.24 -0.47
N PHE A 53 5.88 -5.39 -0.95
CA PHE A 53 5.31 -6.70 -0.63
C PHE A 53 6.38 -7.67 -0.16
N ASP A 54 6.07 -8.44 0.87
CA ASP A 54 6.75 -9.67 1.25
C ASP A 54 5.91 -10.84 0.74
N VAL A 55 6.47 -11.63 -0.20
CA VAL A 55 5.74 -12.72 -0.84
C VAL A 55 6.56 -14.00 -0.84
N LEU A 56 5.88 -15.14 -0.69
CA LEU A 56 6.49 -16.44 -0.95
C LEU A 56 6.24 -16.81 -2.41
N VAL A 57 7.31 -17.21 -3.08
CA VAL A 57 7.30 -17.71 -4.47
C VAL A 57 7.84 -19.12 -4.47
N THR A 58 7.04 -20.07 -4.95
CA THR A 58 7.45 -21.48 -5.06
C THR A 58 7.86 -21.78 -6.50
N ALA A 59 9.10 -22.22 -6.65
CA ALA A 59 9.64 -22.60 -7.96
C ALA A 59 8.90 -23.79 -8.55
N GLY A 60 8.50 -23.66 -9.80
CA GLY A 60 7.90 -24.71 -10.60
C GLY A 60 8.94 -25.71 -11.16
N ALA A 61 8.63 -26.32 -12.31
CA ALA A 61 9.58 -27.18 -13.03
C ALA A 61 10.80 -26.38 -13.53
N PRO A 62 11.96 -27.01 -13.69
CA PRO A 62 13.13 -26.38 -14.29
C PRO A 62 12.82 -25.77 -15.66
N GLY A 63 13.30 -24.57 -15.88
CA GLY A 63 13.06 -23.79 -17.11
C GLY A 63 13.21 -22.29 -16.82
N SER A 64 12.96 -21.47 -17.84
CA SER A 64 12.95 -20.01 -17.70
C SER A 64 11.52 -19.51 -17.71
N THR A 65 11.19 -18.59 -16.81
CA THR A 65 9.92 -17.87 -16.75
C THR A 65 10.18 -16.37 -16.71
N THR A 66 9.17 -15.54 -16.95
CA THR A 66 9.32 -14.10 -17.01
C THR A 66 8.53 -13.42 -15.89
N LEU A 67 9.20 -12.56 -15.13
CA LEU A 67 8.52 -11.55 -14.33
C LEU A 67 8.23 -10.35 -15.23
N ARG A 68 6.96 -9.96 -15.34
CA ARG A 68 6.50 -8.83 -16.15
C ARG A 68 5.65 -7.87 -15.34
N THR A 69 5.46 -6.67 -15.83
CA THR A 69 4.32 -5.85 -15.45
C THR A 69 3.23 -6.01 -16.50
N LEU A 70 2.00 -6.22 -16.07
CA LEU A 70 0.83 -6.22 -16.95
C LEU A 70 0.52 -4.79 -17.40
N ALA A 71 -0.25 -4.65 -18.47
CA ALA A 71 -0.75 -3.34 -18.88
C ALA A 71 -1.65 -2.75 -17.79
N TYR A 72 -1.41 -1.51 -17.42
CA TYR A 72 -2.17 -0.81 -16.38
C TYR A 72 -2.48 0.62 -16.81
N SER A 73 -3.69 1.10 -16.50
CA SER A 73 -4.10 2.49 -16.67
C SER A 73 -4.24 3.17 -15.31
N ASN A 74 -3.57 4.30 -15.12
CA ASN A 74 -3.67 5.05 -13.87
C ASN A 74 -4.95 5.87 -13.73
N GLY A 75 -5.92 5.73 -14.62
CA GLY A 75 -7.16 6.49 -14.53
C GLY A 75 -7.93 6.59 -15.83
N GLY A 76 -8.57 7.76 -16.05
CA GLY A 76 -9.33 8.06 -17.27
C GLY A 76 -8.44 8.16 -18.51
N ALA A 77 -9.03 8.58 -19.63
CA ALA A 77 -8.38 8.57 -20.96
C ALA A 77 -7.11 9.44 -21.05
N THR A 78 -6.96 10.43 -20.18
CA THR A 78 -5.80 11.35 -20.15
C THR A 78 -4.75 10.96 -19.11
N ALA A 79 -5.02 9.94 -18.31
CA ALA A 79 -4.08 9.44 -17.31
C ALA A 79 -2.98 8.57 -17.93
N ASP A 80 -1.89 8.38 -17.20
CA ASP A 80 -0.77 7.57 -17.65
C ASP A 80 -1.19 6.13 -17.97
N GLN A 81 -0.67 5.62 -19.08
CA GLN A 81 -0.86 4.27 -19.55
C GLN A 81 0.46 3.53 -19.53
N TYR A 82 0.50 2.41 -18.85
CA TYR A 82 1.69 1.57 -18.73
C TYR A 82 1.49 0.29 -19.55
N PRO A 83 2.36 0.00 -20.54
CA PRO A 83 2.21 -1.19 -21.38
C PRO A 83 2.65 -2.46 -20.62
N ASP A 84 2.14 -3.61 -21.07
CA ASP A 84 2.70 -4.91 -20.68
C ASP A 84 4.18 -4.95 -21.08
N THR A 85 5.05 -5.25 -20.10
CA THR A 85 6.50 -5.19 -20.29
C THR A 85 7.19 -6.31 -19.51
N ALA A 86 8.05 -7.09 -20.19
CA ALA A 86 8.94 -8.03 -19.52
C ALA A 86 10.00 -7.26 -18.72
N LEU A 87 10.15 -7.60 -17.44
CA LEU A 87 11.09 -6.95 -16.53
C LEU A 87 12.37 -7.76 -16.36
N MET A 88 12.23 -9.08 -16.12
CA MET A 88 13.38 -9.98 -15.98
C MET A 88 13.00 -11.43 -16.26
N ASN A 89 14.00 -12.25 -16.60
CA ASN A 89 13.85 -13.69 -16.65
C ASN A 89 14.22 -14.30 -15.30
N VAL A 90 13.47 -15.31 -14.90
CA VAL A 90 13.68 -16.11 -13.70
C VAL A 90 14.00 -17.55 -14.13
N ASP A 91 15.23 -18.00 -13.89
CA ASP A 91 15.68 -19.33 -14.26
C ASP A 91 15.54 -20.30 -13.07
N VAL A 92 14.64 -21.26 -13.22
CA VAL A 92 14.49 -22.37 -12.28
C VAL A 92 15.44 -23.48 -12.70
N ARG A 93 16.39 -23.86 -11.87
CA ARG A 93 17.37 -24.89 -12.14
C ARG A 93 17.06 -26.16 -11.37
N GLN A 94 17.46 -27.31 -11.93
CA GLN A 94 17.47 -28.57 -11.19
C GLN A 94 18.41 -28.41 -9.99
N GLY A 95 17.90 -28.59 -8.77
CA GLY A 95 18.75 -28.62 -7.59
C GLY A 95 19.66 -29.82 -7.59
N ASN A 96 20.96 -29.63 -7.37
CA ASN A 96 21.87 -30.75 -7.03
C ASN A 96 21.76 -30.90 -5.49
N GLU A 97 21.35 -32.05 -5.02
CA GLU A 97 21.20 -32.35 -3.58
C GLU A 97 22.48 -32.12 -2.74
N SER A 98 23.61 -31.87 -3.39
CA SER A 98 24.95 -31.83 -2.78
C SER A 98 25.46 -30.44 -2.36
N THR A 99 24.76 -29.33 -2.65
CA THR A 99 25.28 -27.97 -2.37
C THR A 99 24.41 -27.13 -1.45
N ALA A 100 23.29 -27.64 -0.97
CA ALA A 100 22.41 -26.92 -0.09
C ALA A 100 22.80 -27.14 1.38
N GLY A 101 23.64 -26.25 1.91
CA GLY A 101 23.80 -26.07 3.37
C GLY A 101 22.61 -25.38 4.02
N GLY A 102 21.41 -25.49 3.44
CA GLY A 102 20.14 -25.07 4.02
C GLY A 102 19.41 -26.28 4.61
N PRO A 103 18.45 -26.10 5.54
CA PRO A 103 17.72 -27.21 6.11
C PRO A 103 17.00 -27.97 4.99
N SER A 104 17.46 -29.19 4.71
CA SER A 104 16.81 -30.12 3.79
C SER A 104 15.38 -30.37 4.26
N GLY A 105 14.38 -30.07 3.44
CA GLY A 105 13.05 -30.58 3.71
C GLY A 105 11.84 -29.73 3.42
N MET A 106 11.94 -28.55 2.83
CA MET A 106 10.71 -27.82 2.43
C MET A 106 10.32 -28.18 1.00
N THR A 107 9.75 -29.36 0.80
CA THR A 107 9.18 -29.81 -0.48
C THR A 107 7.71 -29.44 -0.67
N ALA A 108 7.11 -28.73 0.26
CA ALA A 108 5.76 -28.20 0.17
C ALA A 108 5.77 -26.71 0.51
N SER A 109 4.94 -25.93 -0.17
CA SER A 109 4.66 -24.54 0.24
C SER A 109 4.33 -24.51 1.73
N PRO A 110 4.97 -23.67 2.53
CA PRO A 110 4.68 -23.62 3.95
C PRO A 110 3.20 -23.32 4.15
N GLN A 111 2.50 -24.23 4.81
CA GLN A 111 1.12 -24.01 5.24
C GLN A 111 1.19 -23.06 6.45
N ILE A 112 1.20 -21.75 6.18
CA ILE A 112 1.11 -20.76 7.25
C ILE A 112 -0.37 -20.65 7.62
N ALA A 113 -0.72 -21.12 8.80
CA ALA A 113 -2.08 -21.04 9.34
C ALA A 113 -2.14 -19.96 10.42
N GLY A 114 -3.11 -19.06 10.31
CA GLY A 114 -3.39 -18.02 11.30
C GLY A 114 -2.56 -16.73 11.11
N PRO A 115 -2.77 -15.74 12.01
CA PRO A 115 -2.07 -14.46 11.96
C PRO A 115 -0.56 -14.64 12.10
N LEU A 116 0.20 -13.90 11.29
CA LEU A 116 1.64 -13.85 11.40
C LEU A 116 2.05 -13.06 12.66
N PRO A 117 3.17 -13.40 13.31
CA PRO A 117 3.67 -12.61 14.43
C PRO A 117 3.88 -11.16 14.02
N GLY A 118 3.39 -10.21 14.84
CA GLY A 118 3.49 -8.78 14.58
C GLY A 118 2.33 -8.21 13.73
N ALA A 119 1.32 -9.01 13.36
CA ALA A 119 0.10 -8.49 12.75
C ALA A 119 -0.64 -7.55 13.73
N HIS A 120 -1.14 -6.44 13.21
CA HIS A 120 -1.88 -5.47 14.02
C HIS A 120 -3.32 -5.93 14.29
N PRO A 121 -3.93 -5.47 15.40
CA PRO A 121 -5.31 -5.81 15.75
C PRO A 121 -6.30 -5.11 14.81
N ASP A 122 -7.47 -5.73 14.59
CA ASP A 122 -8.57 -5.10 13.85
C ASP A 122 -9.11 -3.86 14.59
N LEU A 123 -9.09 -2.71 13.91
CA LEU A 123 -9.61 -1.44 14.44
C LEU A 123 -11.08 -1.19 14.07
N SER A 124 -11.74 -2.07 13.30
CA SER A 124 -13.10 -1.82 12.81
C SER A 124 -14.13 -1.64 13.92
N GLY A 125 -13.93 -2.29 15.07
CA GLY A 125 -14.77 -2.19 16.26
C GLY A 125 -14.31 -1.16 17.31
N GLU A 126 -13.17 -0.51 17.11
CA GLU A 126 -12.60 0.41 18.09
C GLU A 126 -13.34 1.76 18.12
N PRO A 127 -13.47 2.41 19.30
CA PRO A 127 -14.02 3.75 19.41
C PRO A 127 -13.19 4.75 18.60
N VAL A 128 -13.87 5.55 17.76
CA VAL A 128 -13.25 6.59 16.95
C VAL A 128 -13.26 7.91 17.73
N ALA A 129 -12.08 8.39 18.07
CA ALA A 129 -11.93 9.67 18.78
C ALA A 129 -12.22 10.86 17.85
N ARG A 130 -11.93 10.72 16.55
CA ARG A 130 -12.16 11.77 15.55
C ARG A 130 -12.27 11.18 14.16
N SER A 131 -13.11 11.80 13.33
CA SER A 131 -13.16 11.57 11.89
C SER A 131 -12.59 12.75 11.13
N ARG A 132 -11.80 12.50 10.06
CA ARG A 132 -11.26 13.53 9.18
C ARG A 132 -11.59 13.25 7.72
N SER A 133 -11.59 14.33 6.92
CA SER A 133 -11.73 14.25 5.46
C SER A 133 -10.46 14.76 4.79
N VAL A 134 -9.92 13.97 3.87
CA VAL A 134 -8.80 14.32 3.01
C VAL A 134 -9.30 14.27 1.56
N VAL A 135 -9.30 15.40 0.87
CA VAL A 135 -9.72 15.51 -0.51
C VAL A 135 -8.49 15.73 -1.39
N LEU A 136 -8.19 14.76 -2.24
CA LEU A 136 -7.14 14.81 -3.24
C LEU A 136 -7.73 15.37 -4.53
N HIS A 137 -7.08 16.35 -5.13
CA HIS A 137 -7.50 16.99 -6.36
C HIS A 137 -6.30 17.44 -7.20
N ASP A 138 -6.41 17.35 -8.51
CA ASP A 138 -5.51 17.97 -9.48
C ASP A 138 -6.32 18.68 -10.59
N ASP A 139 -5.67 19.58 -11.31
CA ASP A 139 -6.29 20.30 -12.43
C ASP A 139 -5.95 19.69 -13.80
N GLY A 140 -5.34 18.51 -13.80
CA GLY A 140 -4.79 17.88 -15.01
C GLY A 140 -3.52 18.54 -15.54
N GLY A 141 -2.96 19.51 -14.79
CA GLY A 141 -1.71 20.21 -15.05
C GLY A 141 -0.65 19.92 -13.98
N ASN A 142 -0.10 20.98 -13.44
CA ASN A 142 1.00 20.89 -12.46
C ASN A 142 0.60 21.29 -11.04
N ASN A 143 -0.69 21.45 -10.74
CA ASN A 143 -1.14 21.78 -9.41
C ASN A 143 -1.87 20.59 -8.78
N PHE A 144 -1.46 20.23 -7.57
CA PHE A 144 -1.93 19.09 -6.84
C PHE A 144 -2.27 19.49 -5.40
N TRP A 145 -3.54 19.38 -5.02
CA TRP A 145 -4.05 19.88 -3.75
C TRP A 145 -4.49 18.78 -2.80
N ILE A 146 -4.31 19.05 -1.50
CA ILE A 146 -5.04 18.38 -0.44
C ILE A 146 -5.93 19.40 0.27
N ASN A 147 -7.23 19.11 0.36
CA ASN A 147 -8.25 19.97 0.95
C ASN A 147 -8.24 21.39 0.35
N GLY A 148 -8.02 21.50 -0.96
CA GLY A 148 -8.02 22.76 -1.68
C GLY A 148 -6.79 23.66 -1.44
N LYS A 149 -5.72 23.12 -0.85
CA LYS A 149 -4.47 23.85 -0.62
C LYS A 149 -3.29 23.12 -1.25
N LEU A 150 -2.38 23.87 -1.84
CA LEU A 150 -1.00 23.44 -2.06
C LEU A 150 -0.27 23.45 -0.71
N TYR A 151 0.60 22.49 -0.50
CA TYR A 151 1.37 22.42 0.74
C TYR A 151 2.29 23.62 0.91
N ASP A 152 2.16 24.31 2.03
CA ASP A 152 2.90 25.52 2.40
C ASP A 152 3.59 25.41 3.77
N MET A 153 3.82 24.17 4.25
CA MET A 153 4.39 23.85 5.57
C MET A 153 3.43 24.15 6.76
N THR A 154 2.24 24.64 6.51
CA THR A 154 1.23 24.78 7.58
C THR A 154 0.46 23.45 7.74
N PRO A 155 0.05 23.09 8.96
CA PRO A 155 -0.75 21.89 9.17
C PRO A 155 -2.06 21.94 8.38
N THR A 156 -2.39 20.82 7.70
CA THR A 156 -3.69 20.67 7.02
C THR A 156 -4.82 20.60 8.04
N PHE A 157 -4.54 19.96 9.17
CA PHE A 157 -5.46 19.88 10.30
C PHE A 157 -4.88 20.66 11.47
N THR A 158 -5.60 21.67 11.93
CA THR A 158 -5.21 22.49 13.08
C THR A 158 -5.47 21.79 14.42
N GLU A 159 -6.51 20.96 14.47
CA GLU A 159 -6.81 20.16 15.64
C GLU A 159 -5.92 18.91 15.71
N PRO A 160 -5.14 18.74 16.78
CA PRO A 160 -4.21 17.65 16.89
C PRO A 160 -4.91 16.29 17.04
N ALA A 161 -4.26 15.24 16.55
CA ALA A 161 -4.52 13.88 16.98
C ALA A 161 -3.84 13.61 18.33
N VAL A 162 -4.36 12.68 19.09
CA VAL A 162 -3.86 12.36 20.43
C VAL A 162 -3.27 10.94 20.46
N LEU A 163 -2.07 10.78 21.01
CA LEU A 163 -1.46 9.46 21.16
C LEU A 163 -2.40 8.49 21.90
N GLY A 164 -2.42 7.25 21.44
CA GLY A 164 -3.27 6.17 21.97
C GLY A 164 -4.67 6.14 21.36
N THR A 165 -5.13 7.20 20.70
CA THR A 165 -6.48 7.25 20.11
C THR A 165 -6.53 6.67 18.71
N VAL A 166 -7.74 6.26 18.30
CA VAL A 166 -8.03 5.81 16.93
C VAL A 166 -8.78 6.94 16.21
N GLU A 167 -8.33 7.26 15.00
CA GLU A 167 -9.06 8.13 14.09
C GLU A 167 -9.51 7.38 12.84
N GLU A 168 -10.61 7.82 12.24
CA GLU A 168 -11.11 7.36 10.96
C GLU A 168 -11.00 8.47 9.93
N TRP A 169 -10.32 8.19 8.82
CA TRP A 169 -10.15 9.18 7.77
C TRP A 169 -10.86 8.72 6.49
N THR A 170 -11.62 9.63 5.89
CA THR A 170 -12.20 9.45 4.57
C THR A 170 -11.32 10.16 3.56
N LEU A 171 -10.67 9.38 2.69
CA LEU A 171 -9.89 9.87 1.57
C LEU A 171 -10.80 9.94 0.35
N THR A 172 -10.85 11.08 -0.30
CA THR A 172 -11.70 11.32 -1.48
C THR A 172 -10.84 11.82 -2.62
N ASN A 173 -10.94 11.22 -3.79
CA ASN A 173 -10.23 11.66 -4.98
C ASN A 173 -11.23 12.18 -6.02
N THR A 174 -11.10 13.45 -6.36
CA THR A 174 -11.96 14.13 -7.36
C THR A 174 -11.28 14.29 -8.71
N SER A 175 -10.07 13.76 -8.87
CA SER A 175 -9.25 13.85 -10.07
C SER A 175 -9.57 12.75 -11.08
N GLY A 176 -9.08 12.90 -12.30
CA GLY A 176 -9.19 11.91 -13.37
C GLY A 176 -8.15 10.78 -13.32
N GLN A 177 -7.27 10.77 -12.33
CA GLN A 177 -6.22 9.75 -12.14
C GLN A 177 -6.17 9.27 -10.68
N ASN A 178 -5.61 8.07 -10.48
CA ASN A 178 -5.44 7.51 -9.15
C ASN A 178 -4.33 8.25 -8.39
N HIS A 179 -4.51 8.41 -7.08
CA HIS A 179 -3.48 8.94 -6.20
C HIS A 179 -3.13 7.93 -5.11
N PRO A 180 -1.90 7.39 -5.08
CA PRO A 180 -1.40 6.62 -3.96
C PRO A 180 -1.23 7.54 -2.73
N PHE A 181 -2.14 7.45 -1.78
CA PHE A 181 -2.04 8.16 -0.50
C PHE A 181 -1.10 7.40 0.42
N HIS A 182 -0.14 8.11 1.01
CA HIS A 182 0.77 7.59 2.02
C HIS A 182 0.69 8.42 3.30
N LEU A 183 0.76 7.74 4.44
CA LEU A 183 0.84 8.34 5.78
C LEU A 183 2.13 7.89 6.45
N HIS A 184 2.93 8.86 6.89
CA HIS A 184 4.16 8.59 7.65
C HIS A 184 3.85 8.07 9.06
N THR A 185 4.85 7.44 9.68
CA THR A 185 4.96 7.09 11.10
C THR A 185 4.18 5.85 11.51
N ALA A 186 2.90 5.70 11.17
CA ALA A 186 2.12 4.53 11.55
C ALA A 186 1.34 3.95 10.36
N PRO A 187 1.24 2.62 10.29
CA PRO A 187 0.37 1.98 9.32
C PRO A 187 -1.10 2.18 9.69
N PHE A 188 -1.96 2.06 8.69
CA PHE A 188 -3.40 2.15 8.83
C PHE A 188 -4.09 0.90 8.28
N GLN A 189 -5.29 0.62 8.78
CA GLN A 189 -6.20 -0.38 8.26
C GLN A 189 -7.12 0.26 7.22
N VAL A 190 -7.29 -0.36 6.06
CA VAL A 190 -8.31 0.03 5.07
C VAL A 190 -9.63 -0.63 5.44
N LEU A 191 -10.68 0.16 5.63
CA LEU A 191 -12.03 -0.33 5.93
C LEU A 191 -12.87 -0.51 4.67
N SER A 192 -12.71 0.37 3.69
CA SER A 192 -13.42 0.23 2.41
C SER A 192 -12.73 1.00 1.29
N VAL A 193 -12.93 0.51 0.05
CA VAL A 193 -12.59 1.20 -1.20
C VAL A 193 -13.88 1.29 -2.02
N ASN A 194 -14.34 2.50 -2.34
CA ASN A 194 -15.62 2.77 -3.01
C ASN A 194 -16.81 2.03 -2.37
N GLY A 195 -16.78 1.92 -1.03
CA GLY A 195 -17.82 1.26 -0.24
C GLY A 195 -17.71 -0.26 -0.13
N ALA A 196 -16.80 -0.90 -0.87
CA ALA A 196 -16.52 -2.32 -0.72
C ALA A 196 -15.45 -2.57 0.34
N ALA A 197 -15.69 -3.49 1.27
CA ALA A 197 -14.71 -3.90 2.25
C ALA A 197 -13.59 -4.71 1.57
N PRO A 198 -12.32 -4.58 2.01
CA PRO A 198 -11.24 -5.43 1.52
C PRO A 198 -11.46 -6.89 1.96
N PRO A 199 -10.85 -7.85 1.26
CA PRO A 199 -11.03 -9.29 1.58
C PRO A 199 -10.39 -9.71 2.90
N SER A 200 -9.49 -8.91 3.45
CA SER A 200 -8.75 -9.20 4.69
C SER A 200 -8.53 -7.92 5.50
N VAL A 201 -8.31 -8.12 6.80
CA VAL A 201 -7.89 -7.04 7.71
C VAL A 201 -6.38 -6.93 7.62
N ASP A 202 -5.91 -6.08 6.74
CA ASP A 202 -4.48 -5.83 6.56
C ASP A 202 -4.14 -4.37 6.84
N TYR A 203 -2.91 -4.18 7.31
CA TYR A 203 -2.33 -2.87 7.53
C TYR A 203 -1.34 -2.52 6.44
N MET A 204 -1.29 -1.24 6.10
CA MET A 204 -0.41 -0.67 5.10
C MET A 204 -0.12 0.78 5.44
N ASP A 205 0.90 1.37 4.86
CA ASP A 205 1.19 2.80 5.01
C ASP A 205 0.85 3.61 3.74
N GLY A 206 0.45 2.92 2.67
CA GLY A 206 0.03 3.52 1.42
C GLY A 206 -1.19 2.82 0.81
N VAL A 207 -2.15 3.58 0.27
CA VAL A 207 -3.33 3.05 -0.42
C VAL A 207 -3.65 3.89 -1.65
N THR A 208 -3.97 3.24 -2.77
CA THR A 208 -4.44 3.95 -3.96
C THR A 208 -5.87 4.44 -3.75
N VAL A 209 -6.07 5.75 -3.80
CA VAL A 209 -7.41 6.35 -3.83
C VAL A 209 -7.87 6.41 -5.28
N PRO A 210 -8.92 5.66 -5.66
CA PRO A 210 -9.35 5.55 -7.04
C PRO A 210 -9.76 6.91 -7.63
N TYR A 211 -9.56 7.09 -8.92
CA TYR A 211 -9.99 8.30 -9.63
C TYR A 211 -11.51 8.43 -9.72
N ALA A 212 -11.97 9.63 -10.01
CA ALA A 212 -13.40 9.91 -10.20
C ALA A 212 -13.92 9.33 -11.51
N VAL A 213 -15.04 8.62 -11.45
CA VAL A 213 -15.70 8.01 -12.62
C VAL A 213 -17.09 8.62 -12.79
N ASN A 214 -17.37 9.16 -13.97
CA ASN A 214 -18.67 9.80 -14.30
C ASN A 214 -19.12 10.84 -13.26
N GLY A 215 -18.19 11.64 -12.74
CA GLY A 215 -18.48 12.67 -11.75
C GLY A 215 -18.63 12.14 -10.30
N VAL A 216 -18.48 10.84 -10.10
CA VAL A 216 -18.47 10.24 -8.76
C VAL A 216 -17.04 10.09 -8.30
N ALA A 217 -16.68 10.78 -7.21
CA ALA A 217 -15.34 10.73 -6.64
C ALA A 217 -14.99 9.34 -6.10
N GLY A 218 -13.75 8.92 -6.31
CA GLY A 218 -13.22 7.73 -5.66
C GLY A 218 -13.08 7.95 -4.16
N LYS A 219 -13.27 6.90 -3.36
CA LYS A 219 -13.28 7.02 -1.91
C LYS A 219 -12.60 5.82 -1.24
N VAL A 220 -11.77 6.11 -0.24
CA VAL A 220 -11.20 5.11 0.66
C VAL A 220 -11.46 5.54 2.10
N VAL A 221 -11.86 4.59 2.96
CA VAL A 221 -11.98 4.82 4.41
C VAL A 221 -10.89 4.03 5.10
N ILE A 222 -10.10 4.73 5.92
CA ILE A 222 -9.00 4.13 6.68
C ILE A 222 -9.16 4.40 8.17
N ARG A 223 -8.62 3.53 9.00
CA ARG A 223 -8.43 3.75 10.44
C ARG A 223 -6.99 3.56 10.82
N MET A 224 -6.50 4.42 11.70
CA MET A 224 -5.17 4.31 12.30
C MET A 224 -5.24 4.58 13.78
N ARG A 225 -4.32 3.96 14.53
CA ARG A 225 -4.04 4.31 15.92
C ARG A 225 -2.78 5.14 15.95
N PHE A 226 -2.86 6.32 16.57
CA PHE A 226 -1.68 7.14 16.78
C PHE A 226 -0.84 6.58 17.91
N THR A 227 0.31 6.04 17.59
CA THR A 227 1.24 5.40 18.55
C THR A 227 2.61 6.05 18.48
N ASP A 228 3.41 5.83 19.51
CA ASP A 228 4.85 6.03 19.61
C ASP A 228 5.33 7.49 19.63
N PHE A 229 5.00 8.33 18.65
CA PHE A 229 5.65 9.62 18.47
C PHE A 229 4.67 10.78 18.42
N THR A 230 5.01 11.87 19.12
CA THR A 230 4.37 13.18 18.93
C THR A 230 5.08 13.98 17.83
N GLY A 231 4.46 15.05 17.35
CA GLY A 231 5.03 15.94 16.33
C GLY A 231 4.14 16.05 15.10
N GLN A 232 4.71 16.51 13.99
CA GLN A 232 3.98 16.63 12.72
C GLN A 232 4.07 15.33 11.96
N TRP A 233 2.93 14.66 11.77
CA TRP A 233 2.84 13.50 10.90
C TRP A 233 2.45 13.94 9.50
N MET A 234 3.28 13.58 8.53
CA MET A 234 3.08 13.94 7.13
C MET A 234 2.22 12.90 6.44
N PHE A 235 1.44 13.35 5.47
CA PHE A 235 0.76 12.50 4.51
C PHE A 235 0.78 13.15 3.13
N HIS A 236 0.84 12.35 2.08
CA HIS A 236 0.97 12.86 0.72
C HIS A 236 0.57 11.82 -0.34
N CYS A 237 0.45 12.27 -1.58
CA CYS A 237 0.44 11.38 -2.73
C CYS A 237 1.86 10.87 -2.97
N HIS A 238 2.05 9.56 -3.18
CA HIS A 238 3.37 8.97 -3.38
C HIS A 238 3.86 8.98 -4.84
N ILE A 239 3.16 9.66 -5.75
CA ILE A 239 3.72 10.08 -7.04
C ILE A 239 4.56 11.30 -6.75
N ALA A 240 5.90 11.19 -6.87
CA ALA A 240 6.81 12.24 -6.43
C ALA A 240 6.56 13.59 -7.11
N GLY A 241 6.19 13.59 -8.40
CA GLY A 241 5.80 14.82 -9.08
C GLY A 241 4.55 15.49 -8.51
N HIS A 242 3.60 14.73 -7.94
CA HIS A 242 2.41 15.30 -7.29
C HIS A 242 2.76 15.84 -5.90
N GLU A 243 3.58 15.12 -5.15
CA GLU A 243 4.11 15.53 -3.85
C GLU A 243 4.87 16.84 -3.99
N ASP A 244 5.86 16.90 -4.89
CA ASP A 244 6.71 18.08 -5.13
C ASP A 244 5.89 19.31 -5.57
N ASN A 245 4.75 19.09 -6.23
CA ASN A 245 3.85 20.16 -6.69
C ASN A 245 2.65 20.37 -5.75
N GLY A 246 2.77 19.96 -4.48
CA GLY A 246 1.89 20.42 -3.41
C GLY A 246 0.87 19.42 -2.86
N MET A 247 0.80 18.16 -3.37
CA MET A 247 -0.12 17.15 -2.83
C MET A 247 0.42 16.52 -1.54
N MET A 248 0.62 17.37 -0.55
CA MET A 248 1.09 17.04 0.79
C MET A 248 0.20 17.68 1.86
N GLY A 249 0.23 17.13 3.04
CA GLY A 249 -0.43 17.67 4.22
C GLY A 249 0.20 17.15 5.50
N SER A 250 -0.22 17.70 6.62
CA SER A 250 0.23 17.23 7.93
C SER A 250 -0.86 17.37 9.00
N VAL A 251 -0.70 16.56 10.05
CA VAL A 251 -1.51 16.60 11.25
C VAL A 251 -0.58 16.64 12.47
N PRO A 252 -0.76 17.60 13.40
CA PRO A 252 -0.03 17.57 14.66
C PRO A 252 -0.53 16.40 15.51
N VAL A 253 0.40 15.70 16.15
CA VAL A 253 0.13 14.62 17.11
C VAL A 253 0.67 15.04 18.46
N VAL A 254 -0.16 14.99 19.49
CA VAL A 254 0.17 15.39 20.85
C VAL A 254 0.05 14.22 21.83
N ALA A 255 0.74 14.30 22.94
CA ALA A 255 0.56 13.34 24.03
C ALA A 255 -0.87 13.43 24.59
N ALA A 256 -1.41 12.30 25.07
CA ALA A 256 -2.62 12.31 25.85
C ALA A 256 -2.43 13.22 27.07
N SER A 257 -3.38 14.13 27.31
CA SER A 257 -3.37 14.93 28.54
C SER A 257 -3.44 13.97 29.72
N GLY A 258 -2.41 13.91 30.54
CA GLY A 258 -2.47 13.13 31.76
C GLY A 258 -3.66 13.61 32.60
N THR A 259 -4.56 12.69 32.95
CA THR A 259 -5.47 12.92 34.07
C THR A 259 -4.58 12.93 35.29
N GLY A 260 -4.21 14.14 35.75
CA GLY A 260 -3.52 14.35 37.00
C GLY A 260 -4.40 13.96 38.19
#